data_2e8585cc39e940fc5fcdb0737a9b0179
#
_entry.id   2e8585cc39e940fc5fcdb0737a9b0179
#
_cell.length_a   1.000
_cell.length_b   1.000
_cell.length_c   1.000
_cell.angle_alpha   90.00
_cell.angle_beta   90.00
_cell.angle_gamma   90.00
#
_symmetry.space_group_name_H-M   'P 1'
#
loop_
_entity.id
_entity.type
_entity.pdbx_description
1 polymer ?
#
loop_
_entity_poly.entity_id
_entity_poly.type
_entity_poly.pdbx_seq_one_letter_code
_entity_poly.pdbx_strand_id
1 'polypeptide(L)'
;MFNAPEIKLLQGFCSLNFGASQEDAILIFGEPDEILNINDDILNNSSLVAHYWDLGFSLFFDNHFNKRFCSVEIDNKESLLYDCKLFALKEKELIQLLLQNGHALSDKENHPWGEKRVSFDSISLDCYFEHNKLVSVNFGVLDSGPYFNYFPN
;
A
#
# COMPACT_ATOMS: atom_id res chain seq x y z
N MET A 1 -10.44 -14.98 13.58
CA MET A 1 -9.16 -15.27 12.90
C MET A 1 -8.98 -14.33 11.73
N PHE A 2 -7.83 -13.70 11.63
CA PHE A 2 -7.54 -12.79 10.52
C PHE A 2 -7.14 -13.60 9.29
N ASN A 3 -7.85 -13.37 8.18
CA ASN A 3 -7.51 -14.03 6.91
C ASN A 3 -6.28 -13.38 6.28
N ALA A 4 -5.68 -14.06 5.28
CA ALA A 4 -4.56 -13.50 4.55
C ALA A 4 -4.92 -12.12 3.99
N PRO A 5 -4.05 -11.10 4.15
CA PRO A 5 -4.35 -9.77 3.64
C PRO A 5 -4.51 -9.77 2.13
N GLU A 6 -5.55 -9.10 1.64
CA GLU A 6 -5.82 -9.01 0.20
C GLU A 6 -5.59 -7.59 -0.29
N ILE A 7 -4.71 -7.45 -1.28
CA ILE A 7 -4.40 -6.18 -1.93
C ILE A 7 -5.41 -5.97 -3.06
N LYS A 8 -6.11 -4.83 -3.02
CA LYS A 8 -7.07 -4.46 -4.05
C LYS A 8 -6.62 -3.13 -4.65
N LEU A 9 -5.84 -3.21 -5.73
CA LEU A 9 -5.22 -2.04 -6.34
C LEU A 9 -6.25 -0.97 -6.71
N LEU A 10 -5.99 0.27 -6.31
CA LEU A 10 -6.84 1.45 -6.50
C LEU A 10 -8.20 1.36 -5.79
N GLN A 11 -8.46 0.33 -5.01
CA GLN A 11 -9.73 0.15 -4.31
C GLN A 11 -9.59 0.16 -2.79
N GLY A 12 -8.63 -0.56 -2.27
CA GLY A 12 -8.46 -0.68 -0.82
C GLY A 12 -7.62 -1.87 -0.41
N PHE A 13 -7.84 -2.29 0.82
CA PHE A 13 -7.07 -3.35 1.46
C PHE A 13 -8.00 -4.20 2.32
N CYS A 14 -8.06 -5.50 2.05
CA CYS A 14 -9.04 -6.39 2.68
C CYS A 14 -10.45 -5.85 2.43
N SER A 15 -11.25 -5.67 3.47
CA SER A 15 -12.60 -5.09 3.33
C SER A 15 -12.64 -3.58 3.54
N LEU A 16 -11.47 -2.94 3.75
CA LEU A 16 -11.38 -1.49 3.95
C LEU A 16 -11.13 -0.78 2.63
N ASN A 17 -12.09 0.02 2.18
CA ASN A 17 -11.96 0.79 0.94
C ASN A 17 -11.18 2.09 1.17
N PHE A 18 -10.42 2.52 0.17
CA PHE A 18 -9.80 3.85 0.21
C PHE A 18 -10.91 4.89 0.37
N GLY A 19 -10.65 5.90 1.19
CA GLY A 19 -11.65 6.90 1.57
C GLY A 19 -12.33 6.61 2.90
N ALA A 20 -12.10 5.44 3.48
CA ALA A 20 -12.66 5.08 4.79
C ALA A 20 -12.05 5.90 5.91
N SER A 21 -12.73 5.95 7.05
CA SER A 21 -12.26 6.66 8.25
C SER A 21 -11.35 5.77 9.09
N GLN A 22 -10.70 6.39 10.08
CA GLN A 22 -9.94 5.64 11.08
C GLN A 22 -10.83 4.69 11.88
N GLU A 23 -12.05 5.13 12.21
CA GLU A 23 -13.02 4.31 12.93
C GLU A 23 -13.39 3.07 12.15
N ASP A 24 -13.54 3.18 10.83
CA ASP A 24 -13.82 2.04 9.96
C ASP A 24 -12.67 1.02 10.01
N ALA A 25 -11.43 1.50 10.00
CA ALA A 25 -10.26 0.64 10.09
C ALA A 25 -10.22 -0.11 11.42
N ILE A 26 -10.54 0.56 12.51
CA ILE A 26 -10.56 -0.05 13.85
C ILE A 26 -11.64 -1.12 13.92
N LEU A 27 -12.80 -0.91 13.29
CA LEU A 27 -13.86 -1.92 13.26
C LEU A 27 -13.43 -3.19 12.53
N ILE A 28 -12.57 -3.06 11.52
CA ILE A 28 -12.12 -4.21 10.71
C ILE A 28 -10.90 -4.90 11.34
N PHE A 29 -9.89 -4.12 11.74
CA PHE A 29 -8.59 -4.63 12.15
C PHE A 29 -8.34 -4.58 13.66
N GLY A 30 -9.21 -3.90 14.42
CA GLY A 30 -8.99 -3.63 15.85
C GLY A 30 -8.13 -2.39 16.03
N GLU A 31 -7.78 -2.12 17.29
CA GLU A 31 -6.91 -0.98 17.61
C GLU A 31 -5.51 -1.22 17.06
N PRO A 32 -4.89 -0.20 16.46
CA PRO A 32 -3.50 -0.34 16.02
C PRO A 32 -2.54 -0.43 17.20
N ASP A 33 -1.38 -1.02 16.98
CA ASP A 33 -0.34 -1.12 18.00
C ASP A 33 0.29 0.24 18.29
N GLU A 34 0.37 1.10 17.28
CA GLU A 34 0.95 2.42 17.39
C GLU A 34 0.33 3.36 16.38
N ILE A 35 0.10 4.60 16.78
CA ILE A 35 -0.35 5.67 15.88
C ILE A 35 0.70 6.77 15.91
N LEU A 36 1.21 7.14 14.72
CA LEU A 36 2.16 8.22 14.56
C LEU A 36 1.55 9.34 13.73
N ASN A 37 1.82 10.57 14.13
CA ASN A 37 1.52 11.75 13.33
C ASN A 37 2.83 12.23 12.73
N ILE A 38 2.92 12.20 11.40
CA ILE A 38 4.10 12.65 10.67
C ILE A 38 3.77 13.99 10.04
N ASN A 39 4.52 15.03 10.41
CA ASN A 39 4.32 16.38 9.89
C ASN A 39 5.50 16.77 9.02
N ASP A 40 5.20 17.27 7.83
CA ASP A 40 6.20 17.86 6.94
C ASP A 40 5.90 19.36 6.84
N ASP A 41 6.64 20.17 7.60
CA ASP A 41 6.42 21.61 7.66
C ASP A 41 6.76 22.30 6.34
N ILE A 42 7.70 21.73 5.58
CA ILE A 42 8.11 22.29 4.28
C ILE A 42 6.99 22.13 3.26
N LEU A 43 6.37 20.96 3.21
CA LEU A 43 5.29 20.65 2.27
C LEU A 43 3.91 21.00 2.83
N ASN A 44 3.84 21.50 4.05
CA ASN A 44 2.60 21.80 4.77
C ASN A 44 1.64 20.60 4.73
N ASN A 45 2.18 19.43 4.99
CA ASN A 45 1.45 18.16 4.94
C ASN A 45 1.59 17.41 6.26
N SER A 46 0.55 16.65 6.61
CA SER A 46 0.59 15.76 7.76
C SER A 46 -0.06 14.44 7.41
N SER A 47 0.50 13.37 7.92
CA SER A 47 -0.03 12.01 7.75
C SER A 47 -0.19 11.37 9.10
N LEU A 48 -1.30 10.67 9.27
CA LEU A 48 -1.49 9.79 10.41
C LEU A 48 -1.22 8.37 9.93
N VAL A 49 -0.36 7.65 10.64
CA VAL A 49 0.00 6.28 10.28
C VAL A 49 -0.42 5.36 11.42
N ALA A 50 -1.24 4.38 11.11
CA ALA A 50 -1.68 3.36 12.05
C ALA A 50 -0.89 2.08 11.79
N HIS A 51 -0.03 1.69 12.73
CA HIS A 51 0.81 0.52 12.61
C HIS A 51 0.15 -0.70 13.25
N TYR A 52 0.08 -1.78 12.50
CA TYR A 52 -0.37 -3.09 12.95
C TYR A 52 0.81 -4.05 12.80
N TRP A 53 1.72 -3.99 13.78
CA TRP A 53 3.01 -4.70 13.69
C TRP A 53 2.86 -6.21 13.54
N ASP A 54 1.98 -6.81 14.33
CA ASP A 54 1.79 -8.26 14.31
C ASP A 54 1.07 -8.73 13.04
N LEU A 55 0.26 -7.86 12.45
CA LEU A 55 -0.46 -8.17 11.22
C LEU A 55 0.36 -7.85 9.97
N GLY A 56 1.48 -7.15 10.13
CA GLY A 56 2.42 -6.89 9.05
C GLY A 56 1.99 -5.82 8.07
N PHE A 57 1.30 -4.76 8.52
CA PHE A 57 0.97 -3.63 7.66
C PHE A 57 0.78 -2.34 8.44
N SER A 58 0.85 -1.24 7.70
CA SER A 58 0.58 0.10 8.21
C SER A 58 -0.38 0.82 7.27
N LEU A 59 -1.35 1.51 7.86
CA LEU A 59 -2.38 2.25 7.11
C LEU A 59 -2.09 3.74 7.22
N PHE A 60 -2.20 4.45 6.10
CA PHE A 60 -1.91 5.88 6.01
C PHE A 60 -3.19 6.68 5.79
N PHE A 61 -3.35 7.74 6.59
CA PHE A 61 -4.49 8.67 6.55
C PHE A 61 -3.90 10.06 6.38
N ASP A 62 -3.78 10.51 5.14
CA ASP A 62 -3.04 11.71 4.79
C ASP A 62 -3.95 12.93 4.81
N ASN A 63 -3.42 14.07 5.28
CA ASN A 63 -4.13 15.34 5.30
C ASN A 63 -4.55 15.79 3.89
N HIS A 64 -3.72 15.48 2.88
CA HIS A 64 -4.03 15.74 1.48
C HIS A 64 -5.36 15.07 1.05
N PHE A 65 -5.73 13.97 1.71
CA PHE A 65 -6.97 13.23 1.45
C PHE A 65 -7.95 13.36 2.61
N ASN A 66 -7.98 14.51 3.29
CA ASN A 66 -8.88 14.79 4.42
C ASN A 66 -8.76 13.78 5.56
N LYS A 67 -7.55 13.26 5.78
CA LYS A 67 -7.23 12.22 6.77
C LYS A 67 -8.07 10.97 6.60
N ARG A 68 -8.42 10.65 5.36
CA ARG A 68 -9.06 9.39 5.00
C ARG A 68 -8.01 8.38 4.59
N PHE A 69 -8.38 7.10 4.67
CA PHE A 69 -7.50 6.01 4.28
C PHE A 69 -7.08 6.16 2.82
N CYS A 70 -5.77 6.23 2.56
CA CYS A 70 -5.26 6.53 1.21
C CYS A 70 -4.12 5.63 0.75
N SER A 71 -3.40 4.96 1.65
CA SER A 71 -2.33 4.06 1.23
C SER A 71 -1.98 3.05 2.31
N VAL A 72 -1.26 2.01 1.89
CA VAL A 72 -0.86 0.89 2.74
C VAL A 72 0.60 0.57 2.46
N GLU A 73 1.34 0.28 3.51
CA GLU A 73 2.64 -0.36 3.43
C GLU A 73 2.50 -1.74 4.05
N ILE A 74 2.87 -2.79 3.33
CA ILE A 74 2.67 -4.16 3.80
C ILE A 74 3.92 -5.02 3.61
N ASP A 75 4.25 -5.81 4.65
CA ASP A 75 5.31 -6.82 4.59
C ASP A 75 4.85 -8.20 5.05
N ASN A 76 3.56 -8.38 5.26
CA ASN A 76 2.99 -9.69 5.60
C ASN A 76 3.13 -10.64 4.42
N LYS A 77 3.89 -11.72 4.62
CA LYS A 77 4.26 -12.66 3.56
C LYS A 77 3.09 -13.50 3.04
N GLU A 78 1.96 -13.48 3.73
CA GLU A 78 0.76 -14.19 3.30
C GLU A 78 -0.13 -13.35 2.39
N SER A 79 0.26 -12.12 2.09
CA SER A 79 -0.54 -11.18 1.31
C SER A 79 -0.85 -11.70 -0.08
N LEU A 80 -2.10 -11.44 -0.51
CA LEU A 80 -2.62 -11.90 -1.79
C LEU A 80 -2.84 -10.74 -2.75
N LEU A 81 -2.49 -10.95 -4.02
CA LEU A 81 -2.86 -10.07 -5.12
C LEU A 81 -3.32 -10.97 -6.27
N TYR A 82 -4.55 -10.75 -6.76
CA TYR A 82 -5.16 -11.61 -7.78
C TYR A 82 -5.11 -13.09 -7.37
N ASP A 83 -5.41 -13.37 -6.09
CA ASP A 83 -5.41 -14.70 -5.48
C ASP A 83 -4.03 -15.39 -5.48
N CYS A 84 -2.97 -14.65 -5.79
CA CYS A 84 -1.59 -15.15 -5.76
C CYS A 84 -0.87 -14.65 -4.52
N LYS A 85 -0.03 -15.51 -3.91
CA LYS A 85 0.83 -15.09 -2.81
C LYS A 85 1.93 -14.21 -3.37
N LEU A 86 1.77 -12.89 -3.21
CA LEU A 86 2.63 -11.90 -3.84
C LEU A 86 4.09 -12.03 -3.41
N PHE A 87 4.33 -12.24 -2.11
CA PHE A 87 5.69 -12.31 -1.56
C PHE A 87 6.43 -13.61 -1.91
N ALA A 88 5.76 -14.57 -2.51
CA ALA A 88 6.41 -15.79 -3.02
C ALA A 88 6.96 -15.59 -4.44
N LEU A 89 6.61 -14.49 -5.11
CA LEU A 89 7.01 -14.21 -6.48
C LEU A 89 8.37 -13.53 -6.53
N LYS A 90 9.17 -13.95 -7.52
CA LYS A 90 10.39 -13.23 -7.88
C LYS A 90 10.03 -12.02 -8.73
N GLU A 91 10.96 -11.10 -8.91
CA GLU A 91 10.71 -9.85 -9.64
C GLU A 91 10.08 -10.10 -11.00
N LYS A 92 10.65 -11.03 -11.77
CA LYS A 92 10.17 -11.34 -13.12
C LYS A 92 8.73 -11.86 -13.11
N GLU A 93 8.42 -12.75 -12.16
CA GLU A 93 7.09 -13.33 -12.00
C GLU A 93 6.07 -12.28 -11.59
N LEU A 94 6.46 -11.37 -10.70
CA LEU A 94 5.59 -10.28 -10.23
C LEU A 94 5.27 -9.33 -11.40
N ILE A 95 6.26 -8.94 -12.18
CA ILE A 95 6.07 -8.07 -13.35
C ILE A 95 5.12 -8.75 -14.35
N GLN A 96 5.29 -10.05 -14.56
CA GLN A 96 4.45 -10.81 -15.48
C GLN A 96 3.01 -10.88 -14.98
N LEU A 97 2.79 -11.11 -13.69
CA LEU A 97 1.45 -11.15 -13.10
C LEU A 97 0.71 -9.83 -13.34
N LEU A 98 1.40 -8.70 -13.09
CA LEU A 98 0.80 -7.39 -13.27
C LEU A 98 0.54 -7.08 -14.75
N LEU A 99 1.46 -7.46 -15.63
CA LEU A 99 1.28 -7.28 -17.07
C LEU A 99 0.07 -8.07 -17.59
N GLN A 100 -0.11 -9.30 -17.13
CA GLN A 100 -1.26 -10.12 -17.48
C GLN A 100 -2.59 -9.52 -17.04
N ASN A 101 -2.56 -8.67 -16.02
CA ASN A 101 -3.74 -7.97 -15.52
C ASN A 101 -3.84 -6.53 -16.03
N GLY A 102 -3.07 -6.21 -17.09
CA GLY A 102 -3.18 -4.94 -17.77
C GLY A 102 -2.34 -3.81 -17.19
N HIS A 103 -1.38 -4.12 -16.33
CA HIS A 103 -0.54 -3.12 -15.65
C HIS A 103 0.91 -3.23 -16.10
N ALA A 104 1.38 -2.21 -16.79
CA ALA A 104 2.74 -2.16 -17.30
C ALA A 104 3.70 -1.55 -16.26
N LEU A 105 4.92 -2.06 -16.25
CA LEU A 105 6.01 -1.52 -15.44
C LEU A 105 6.31 -0.08 -15.86
N SER A 106 6.44 0.82 -14.86
CA SER A 106 6.77 2.23 -15.09
C SER A 106 8.24 2.53 -14.90
N ASP A 107 8.85 1.99 -13.84
CA ASP A 107 10.20 2.33 -13.46
C ASP A 107 10.84 1.26 -12.58
N LYS A 108 12.17 1.19 -12.63
CA LYS A 108 12.99 0.37 -11.74
C LYS A 108 14.13 1.24 -11.22
N GLU A 109 14.41 1.15 -9.93
CA GLU A 109 15.49 1.89 -9.31
C GLU A 109 16.31 0.98 -8.41
N ASN A 110 17.63 0.92 -8.63
CA ASN A 110 18.56 0.19 -7.79
C ASN A 110 19.16 1.15 -6.77
N HIS A 111 19.05 0.81 -5.50
CA HIS A 111 19.63 1.61 -4.42
C HIS A 111 21.02 1.08 -4.04
N PRO A 112 21.97 1.98 -3.64
CA PRO A 112 23.33 1.55 -3.30
C PRO A 112 23.41 0.52 -2.17
N TRP A 113 22.40 0.47 -1.28
CA TRP A 113 22.38 -0.46 -0.16
C TRP A 113 21.80 -1.83 -0.51
N GLY A 114 21.58 -2.13 -1.81
CA GLY A 114 21.15 -3.46 -2.26
C GLY A 114 19.66 -3.64 -2.42
N GLU A 115 18.85 -2.62 -2.15
CA GLU A 115 17.41 -2.65 -2.36
C GLU A 115 17.08 -2.22 -3.80
N LYS A 116 16.05 -2.81 -4.36
CA LYS A 116 15.55 -2.46 -5.68
C LYS A 116 14.07 -2.13 -5.60
N ARG A 117 13.68 -0.98 -6.15
CA ARG A 117 12.27 -0.59 -6.25
C ARG A 117 11.77 -0.85 -7.67
N VAL A 118 10.62 -1.48 -7.77
CA VAL A 118 9.92 -1.74 -9.04
C VAL A 118 8.56 -1.07 -8.94
N SER A 119 8.26 -0.13 -9.84
CA SER A 119 7.10 0.74 -9.73
C SER A 119 6.12 0.58 -10.88
N PHE A 120 4.84 0.69 -10.54
CA PHE A 120 3.71 0.66 -11.48
C PHE A 120 2.85 1.89 -11.19
N ASP A 121 3.21 3.04 -11.80
CA ASP A 121 2.64 4.33 -11.46
C ASP A 121 1.16 4.44 -11.74
N SER A 122 0.68 3.77 -12.78
CA SER A 122 -0.74 3.83 -13.16
C SER A 122 -1.67 3.23 -12.10
N ILE A 123 -1.14 2.39 -11.23
CA ILE A 123 -1.91 1.76 -10.15
C ILE A 123 -1.36 2.09 -8.76
N SER A 124 -0.49 3.10 -8.69
CA SER A 124 0.11 3.56 -7.43
C SER A 124 0.70 2.41 -6.60
N LEU A 125 1.56 1.60 -7.23
CA LEU A 125 2.15 0.42 -6.62
C LEU A 125 3.67 0.50 -6.70
N ASP A 126 4.33 0.36 -5.55
CA ASP A 126 5.79 0.23 -5.45
C ASP A 126 6.13 -1.06 -4.73
N CYS A 127 7.01 -1.85 -5.34
CA CYS A 127 7.46 -3.14 -4.80
C CYS A 127 8.95 -3.05 -4.51
N TYR A 128 9.34 -3.45 -3.30
CA TYR A 128 10.75 -3.37 -2.85
C TYR A 128 11.34 -4.75 -2.71
N PHE A 129 12.43 -5.00 -3.45
CA PHE A 129 13.13 -6.28 -3.47
C PHE A 129 14.52 -6.15 -2.85
N GLU A 130 14.95 -7.20 -2.13
CA GLU A 130 16.32 -7.38 -1.68
C GLU A 130 16.75 -8.77 -2.08
N HIS A 131 17.87 -8.88 -2.82
CA HIS A 131 18.39 -10.17 -3.30
C HIS A 131 17.33 -10.98 -4.06
N ASN A 132 16.59 -10.31 -4.95
CA ASN A 132 15.53 -10.89 -5.78
C ASN A 132 14.36 -11.44 -4.94
N LYS A 133 14.22 -10.97 -3.71
CA LYS A 133 13.13 -11.37 -2.82
C LYS A 133 12.30 -10.14 -2.46
N LEU A 134 10.99 -10.22 -2.65
CA LEU A 134 10.08 -9.15 -2.27
C LEU A 134 10.06 -9.00 -0.75
N VAL A 135 10.34 -7.80 -0.25
CA VAL A 135 10.39 -7.54 1.21
C VAL A 135 9.28 -6.63 1.68
N SER A 136 8.81 -5.70 0.85
CA SER A 136 7.68 -4.83 1.20
C SER A 136 7.00 -4.29 -0.05
N VAL A 137 5.77 -3.84 0.12
CA VAL A 137 4.95 -3.26 -0.95
C VAL A 137 4.23 -2.05 -0.40
N ASN A 138 4.23 -0.96 -1.18
CA ASN A 138 3.42 0.22 -0.90
C ASN A 138 2.41 0.38 -2.02
N PHE A 139 1.15 0.61 -1.68
CA PHE A 139 0.13 0.89 -2.69
C PHE A 139 -0.92 1.84 -2.13
N GLY A 140 -1.58 2.57 -3.01
CA GLY A 140 -2.55 3.56 -2.58
C GLY A 140 -3.40 4.10 -3.71
N VAL A 141 -3.98 5.27 -3.46
CA VAL A 141 -4.78 5.98 -4.46
C VAL A 141 -3.86 6.87 -5.30
N LEU A 142 -4.34 7.22 -6.49
CA LEU A 142 -3.71 8.25 -7.29
C LEU A 142 -4.14 9.61 -6.73
N ASP A 143 -3.22 10.56 -6.68
CA ASP A 143 -3.50 11.90 -6.17
C ASP A 143 -4.15 12.82 -7.22
N SER A 144 -4.58 12.26 -8.34
CA SER A 144 -5.27 12.98 -9.41
C SER A 144 -6.22 12.04 -10.15
N GLY A 145 -7.12 12.60 -10.97
CA GLY A 145 -8.06 11.82 -11.77
C GLY A 145 -9.29 11.37 -10.98
N PRO A 146 -10.01 10.37 -11.49
CA PRO A 146 -11.30 9.98 -10.90
C PRO A 146 -11.22 9.55 -9.44
N TYR A 147 -10.12 8.97 -9.02
CA TYR A 147 -9.97 8.46 -7.66
C TYR A 147 -9.79 9.56 -6.63
N PHE A 148 -9.33 10.74 -7.05
CA PHE A 148 -9.18 11.88 -6.14
C PHE A 148 -10.51 12.33 -5.57
N ASN A 149 -11.59 12.23 -6.35
CA ASN A 149 -12.93 12.65 -5.95
C ASN A 149 -13.61 11.68 -4.98
N TYR A 150 -12.98 10.55 -4.66
CA TYR A 150 -13.47 9.60 -3.68
C TYR A 150 -13.40 10.14 -2.25
N PHE A 151 -12.69 11.23 -2.03
CA PHE A 151 -12.43 11.78 -0.71
C PHE A 151 -13.21 13.08 -0.53
N PRO A 152 -14.47 13.01 -0.05
CA PRO A 152 -15.27 14.22 0.15
C PRO A 152 -14.65 15.10 1.25
N ASN A 153 -14.82 16.39 1.08
CA ASN A 153 -14.36 17.38 2.04
C ASN A 153 -15.16 17.29 3.35
#